data_257dfaad6b9c40cd77c5392e913884ae
#
_entry.id   257dfaad6b9c40cd77c5392e913884ae
#
_cell.length_a   1.000
_cell.length_b   1.000
_cell.length_c   1.000
_cell.angle_alpha   90.00
_cell.angle_beta   90.00
_cell.angle_gamma   90.00
#
_symmetry.space_group_name_H-M   'P 1'
#
loop_
_entity.id
_entity.type
_entity.pdbx_description
1 polymer ?
#
loop_
_entity_poly.entity_id
_entity_poly.type
_entity_poly.pdbx_seq_one_letter_code
_entity_poly.pdbx_strand_id
1 'polypeptide(L)'
;MILYLSDAEDELGGTAVVPRSGANDPAYPWPIIDSPGIGDLRYINNREAAETYFASQRPALAEFRQLLYEREVRTLYRRGDLLLYRHDTWHRGTPLAPGARRLAHNLTYRKAASEWVSTLHTGWAWQAYRDDKFLERLIAGATVDQRTVLGFPAPGSDYWCPETLAAVEARYGMFGFDAAPYIAT
;
A
#
# COMPACT_ATOMS: atom_id res chain seq x y z
N MET A 1 -8.11 3.02 -10.01
CA MET A 1 -9.55 2.76 -10.22
C MET A 1 -9.77 1.38 -10.80
N ILE A 2 -10.95 0.83 -10.59
CA ILE A 2 -11.34 -0.48 -11.13
C ILE A 2 -12.65 -0.32 -11.90
N LEU A 3 -12.64 -0.65 -13.19
CA LEU A 3 -13.83 -0.73 -14.01
C LEU A 3 -14.32 -2.19 -14.04
N TYR A 4 -15.54 -2.44 -13.61
CA TYR A 4 -16.15 -3.75 -13.64
C TYR A 4 -16.74 -4.03 -15.03
N LEU A 5 -16.29 -5.10 -15.65
CA LEU A 5 -16.75 -5.55 -16.98
C LEU A 5 -17.73 -6.73 -16.88
N SER A 6 -17.95 -7.22 -15.67
CA SER A 6 -18.99 -8.18 -15.29
C SER A 6 -19.60 -7.77 -13.96
N ASP A 7 -20.75 -8.31 -13.63
CA ASP A 7 -21.32 -8.15 -12.29
C ASP A 7 -20.41 -8.81 -11.24
N ALA A 8 -20.35 -8.21 -10.07
CA ALA A 8 -19.62 -8.70 -8.91
C ALA A 8 -20.46 -8.43 -7.65
N GLU A 9 -21.37 -9.31 -7.40
CA GLU A 9 -22.19 -9.34 -6.18
C GLU A 9 -21.38 -9.89 -5.01
N ASP A 10 -21.95 -9.93 -3.81
CA ASP A 10 -21.23 -10.21 -2.57
C ASP A 10 -20.45 -11.54 -2.63
N GLU A 11 -21.02 -12.55 -3.26
CA GLU A 11 -20.39 -13.86 -3.43
C GLU A 11 -19.59 -14.01 -4.74
N LEU A 12 -19.55 -12.96 -5.56
CA LEU A 12 -18.88 -12.98 -6.87
C LEU A 12 -17.53 -12.25 -6.86
N GLY A 13 -17.04 -11.88 -5.66
CA GLY A 13 -15.69 -11.36 -5.52
C GLY A 13 -15.52 -9.90 -5.91
N GLY A 14 -16.30 -9.00 -5.36
CA GLY A 14 -16.10 -7.56 -5.50
C GLY A 14 -14.84 -7.09 -4.79
N THR A 15 -14.55 -5.80 -4.88
CA THR A 15 -13.48 -5.16 -4.10
C THR A 15 -14.07 -4.59 -2.82
N ALA A 16 -13.54 -5.01 -1.68
CA ALA A 16 -13.80 -4.37 -0.40
C ALA A 16 -12.79 -3.24 -0.18
N VAL A 17 -13.25 -2.14 0.41
CA VAL A 17 -12.42 -0.98 0.73
C VAL A 17 -12.62 -0.57 2.18
N VAL A 18 -11.61 0.01 2.79
CA VAL A 18 -11.70 0.62 4.13
C VAL A 18 -11.79 2.13 3.98
N PRO A 19 -12.95 2.74 4.23
CA PRO A 19 -13.07 4.19 4.17
C PRO A 19 -12.19 4.87 5.23
N ARG A 20 -11.53 5.96 4.85
CA ARG A 20 -10.76 6.78 5.78
C ARG A 20 -11.67 7.78 6.49
N SER A 21 -11.59 7.82 7.81
CA SER A 21 -12.44 8.68 8.67
C SER A 21 -11.80 10.00 9.08
N GLY A 22 -10.69 10.39 8.46
CA GLY A 22 -10.01 11.66 8.75
C GLY A 22 -8.49 11.53 8.75
N ALA A 23 -7.81 12.61 9.13
CA ALA A 23 -6.34 12.66 9.12
C ALA A 23 -5.71 11.69 10.12
N ASN A 24 -6.30 11.55 11.29
CA ASN A 24 -5.79 10.73 12.40
C ASN A 24 -6.45 9.35 12.49
N ASP A 25 -6.93 8.84 11.37
CA ASP A 25 -7.57 7.53 11.32
C ASP A 25 -6.58 6.41 11.68
N PRO A 26 -6.83 5.60 12.73
CA PRO A 26 -5.92 4.53 13.14
C PRO A 26 -5.75 3.43 12.09
N ALA A 27 -6.66 3.29 11.14
CA ALA A 27 -6.50 2.40 10.01
C ALA A 27 -5.53 2.94 8.94
N TYR A 28 -5.14 4.21 9.06
CA TYR A 28 -4.24 4.87 8.10
C TYR A 28 -3.08 5.55 8.84
N PRO A 29 -2.24 4.77 9.52
CA PRO A 29 -1.08 5.32 10.20
C PRO A 29 -0.14 6.00 9.21
N TRP A 30 0.52 7.04 9.64
CA TRP A 30 1.48 7.78 8.83
C TRP A 30 2.79 7.97 9.59
N PRO A 31 3.95 7.69 8.98
CA PRO A 31 4.11 7.01 7.68
C PRO A 31 3.77 5.52 7.77
N ILE A 32 3.43 4.93 6.63
CA ILE A 32 3.27 3.48 6.54
C ILE A 32 4.65 2.86 6.40
N ILE A 33 5.15 2.26 7.47
CA ILE A 33 6.46 1.62 7.50
C ILE A 33 6.34 0.13 7.24
N ASP A 34 5.30 -0.48 7.78
CA ASP A 34 4.99 -1.88 7.55
C ASP A 34 3.53 -2.04 7.10
N SER A 35 3.21 -3.16 6.51
CA SER A 35 1.90 -3.41 5.95
C SER A 35 1.31 -4.69 6.52
N PRO A 36 0.00 -4.73 6.81
CA PRO A 36 -0.69 -5.95 7.21
C PRO A 36 -0.89 -6.94 6.07
N GLY A 37 -0.20 -6.75 4.97
CA GLY A 37 -0.15 -7.68 3.85
C GLY A 37 0.62 -8.95 4.17
N ILE A 38 0.84 -9.77 3.18
CA ILE A 38 1.48 -11.07 3.30
C ILE A 38 2.82 -11.03 2.57
N GLY A 39 3.93 -11.16 3.33
CA GLY A 39 5.28 -11.06 2.78
C GLY A 39 5.54 -12.02 1.64
N ASP A 40 5.27 -13.29 1.83
CA ASP A 40 5.50 -14.33 0.83
C ASP A 40 4.35 -14.53 -0.16
N LEU A 41 3.28 -13.80 -0.02
CA LEU A 41 2.09 -13.85 -0.87
C LEU A 41 1.40 -15.23 -0.96
N ARG A 42 1.97 -16.21 -0.33
CA ARG A 42 1.51 -17.60 -0.32
C ARG A 42 0.06 -17.72 0.16
N TYR A 43 -0.35 -16.84 1.04
CA TYR A 43 -1.65 -16.86 1.71
C TYR A 43 -2.64 -15.82 1.17
N ILE A 44 -2.32 -15.16 0.06
CA ILE A 44 -3.14 -14.05 -0.44
C ILE A 44 -4.59 -14.47 -0.73
N ASN A 45 -4.78 -15.73 -1.13
CA ASN A 45 -6.08 -16.31 -1.44
C ASN A 45 -6.62 -17.24 -0.34
N ASN A 46 -5.90 -17.35 0.78
CA ASN A 46 -6.31 -18.19 1.91
C ASN A 46 -6.27 -17.37 3.20
N ARG A 47 -7.43 -16.82 3.56
CA ARG A 47 -7.58 -15.95 4.72
C ARG A 47 -7.24 -16.67 6.02
N GLU A 48 -7.73 -17.88 6.23
CA GLU A 48 -7.52 -18.64 7.46
C GLU A 48 -6.03 -18.92 7.70
N ALA A 49 -5.31 -19.37 6.67
CA ALA A 49 -3.88 -19.60 6.75
C ALA A 49 -3.11 -18.29 7.02
N ALA A 50 -3.53 -17.18 6.42
CA ALA A 50 -2.93 -15.87 6.67
C ALA A 50 -3.16 -15.41 8.11
N GLU A 51 -4.36 -15.53 8.62
CA GLU A 51 -4.69 -15.16 10.00
C GLU A 51 -3.93 -16.02 11.01
N THR A 52 -3.82 -17.32 10.79
CA THR A 52 -3.00 -18.21 11.62
C THR A 52 -1.52 -17.79 11.61
N TYR A 53 -0.97 -17.50 10.44
CA TYR A 53 0.40 -17.03 10.30
C TYR A 53 0.63 -15.72 11.08
N PHE A 54 -0.21 -14.71 10.86
CA PHE A 54 -0.04 -13.41 11.52
C PHE A 54 -0.24 -13.50 13.02
N ALA A 55 -1.23 -14.25 13.50
CA ALA A 55 -1.45 -14.43 14.92
C ALA A 55 -0.23 -15.04 15.63
N SER A 56 0.46 -15.98 14.97
CA SER A 56 1.63 -16.66 15.55
C SER A 56 2.94 -15.90 15.34
N GLN A 57 3.15 -15.25 14.18
CA GLN A 57 4.43 -14.68 13.80
C GLN A 57 4.47 -13.15 13.93
N ARG A 58 3.32 -12.46 13.84
CA ARG A 58 3.23 -11.01 13.82
C ARG A 58 1.93 -10.52 14.48
N PRO A 59 1.74 -10.71 15.78
CA PRO A 59 0.47 -10.43 16.45
C PRO A 59 -0.02 -8.99 16.29
N ALA A 60 0.87 -8.00 16.34
CA ALA A 60 0.47 -6.59 16.11
C ALA A 60 -0.11 -6.36 14.72
N LEU A 61 0.41 -7.03 13.69
CA LEU A 61 -0.16 -6.96 12.35
C LEU A 61 -1.46 -7.77 12.24
N ALA A 62 -1.62 -8.83 13.01
CA ALA A 62 -2.89 -9.57 13.11
C ALA A 62 -4.01 -8.67 13.64
N GLU A 63 -3.75 -7.93 14.73
CA GLU A 63 -4.69 -6.96 15.30
C GLU A 63 -5.04 -5.86 14.29
N PHE A 64 -4.05 -5.33 13.61
CA PHE A 64 -4.27 -4.30 12.59
C PHE A 64 -5.09 -4.85 11.41
N ARG A 65 -4.84 -6.07 10.95
CA ARG A 65 -5.67 -6.72 9.92
C ARG A 65 -7.11 -6.87 10.38
N GLN A 66 -7.32 -7.26 11.63
CA GLN A 66 -8.67 -7.40 12.18
C GLN A 66 -9.42 -6.05 12.16
N LEU A 67 -8.77 -4.96 12.59
CA LEU A 67 -9.31 -3.61 12.48
C LEU A 67 -9.75 -3.27 11.04
N LEU A 68 -8.95 -3.63 10.04
CA LEU A 68 -9.28 -3.38 8.64
C LEU A 68 -10.51 -4.20 8.20
N TYR A 69 -10.61 -5.46 8.60
CA TYR A 69 -11.76 -6.31 8.28
C TYR A 69 -13.07 -5.82 8.93
N GLU A 70 -13.00 -5.34 10.15
CA GLU A 70 -14.16 -4.79 10.85
C GLU A 70 -14.71 -3.51 10.22
N ARG A 71 -13.83 -2.77 9.55
CA ARG A 71 -14.15 -1.49 8.93
C ARG A 71 -14.36 -1.56 7.42
N GLU A 72 -14.09 -2.69 6.80
CA GLU A 72 -14.25 -2.81 5.37
C GLU A 72 -15.72 -2.65 4.94
N VAL A 73 -15.91 -1.93 3.86
CA VAL A 73 -17.18 -1.83 3.17
C VAL A 73 -17.11 -2.66 1.90
N ARG A 74 -18.06 -3.57 1.75
CA ARG A 74 -18.26 -4.34 0.54
C ARG A 74 -19.35 -3.71 -0.28
N THR A 75 -19.10 -3.52 -1.55
CA THR A 75 -20.07 -2.93 -2.48
C THR A 75 -20.40 -3.95 -3.55
N LEU A 76 -21.67 -4.01 -3.89
CA LEU A 76 -22.13 -4.76 -5.04
C LEU A 76 -21.77 -3.97 -6.31
N TYR A 77 -21.11 -4.62 -7.24
CA TYR A 77 -20.73 -3.99 -8.50
C TYR A 77 -21.49 -4.62 -9.66
N ARG A 78 -21.99 -3.78 -10.53
CA ARG A 78 -22.58 -4.19 -11.80
C ARG A 78 -21.63 -3.90 -12.95
N ARG A 79 -21.82 -4.58 -14.04
CA ARG A 79 -21.10 -4.29 -15.26
C ARG A 79 -21.25 -2.81 -15.64
N GLY A 80 -20.13 -2.14 -15.81
CA GLY A 80 -20.05 -0.71 -16.10
C GLY A 80 -19.78 0.15 -14.88
N ASP A 81 -19.86 -0.38 -13.65
CA ASP A 81 -19.51 0.37 -12.45
C ASP A 81 -18.03 0.66 -12.39
N LEU A 82 -17.71 1.84 -11.88
CA LEU A 82 -16.35 2.33 -11.72
C LEU A 82 -16.07 2.63 -10.24
N LEU A 83 -15.18 1.85 -9.64
CA LEU A 83 -14.64 2.13 -8.32
C LEU A 83 -13.45 3.09 -8.44
N LEU A 84 -13.60 4.30 -7.91
CA LEU A 84 -12.52 5.27 -7.77
C LEU A 84 -12.03 5.29 -6.33
N TYR A 85 -10.74 5.12 -6.14
CA TYR A 85 -10.11 5.19 -4.83
C TYR A 85 -8.68 5.70 -4.94
N ARG A 86 -8.16 6.24 -3.86
CA ARG A 86 -6.75 6.66 -3.77
C ARG A 86 -5.87 5.43 -3.67
N HIS A 87 -4.66 5.53 -4.19
CA HIS A 87 -3.71 4.43 -4.16
C HIS A 87 -3.37 3.93 -2.74
N ASP A 88 -3.47 4.82 -1.76
CA ASP A 88 -3.25 4.54 -0.35
C ASP A 88 -4.49 3.97 0.38
N THR A 89 -5.59 3.74 -0.30
CA THR A 89 -6.78 3.14 0.30
C THR A 89 -6.57 1.64 0.52
N TRP A 90 -6.76 1.18 1.74
CA TRP A 90 -6.79 -0.25 2.03
C TRP A 90 -7.92 -0.91 1.27
N HIS A 91 -7.59 -1.90 0.50
CA HIS A 91 -8.55 -2.63 -0.31
C HIS A 91 -8.10 -4.08 -0.51
N ARG A 92 -9.05 -4.94 -0.80
CA ARG A 92 -8.78 -6.33 -1.17
C ARG A 92 -9.85 -6.85 -2.13
N GLY A 93 -9.51 -7.87 -2.89
CA GLY A 93 -10.52 -8.70 -3.56
C GLY A 93 -11.24 -9.58 -2.53
N THR A 94 -12.55 -9.70 -2.65
CA THR A 94 -13.30 -10.70 -1.89
C THR A 94 -13.28 -12.03 -2.63
N PRO A 95 -13.49 -13.17 -1.93
CA PRO A 95 -13.54 -14.49 -2.57
C PRO A 95 -14.61 -14.56 -3.64
N LEU A 96 -14.32 -15.34 -4.66
CA LEU A 96 -15.32 -15.74 -5.67
C LEU A 96 -16.02 -17.02 -5.21
N ALA A 97 -17.32 -17.12 -5.46
CA ALA A 97 -18.03 -18.39 -5.33
C ALA A 97 -17.44 -19.44 -6.29
N PRO A 98 -17.51 -20.74 -5.96
CA PRO A 98 -17.05 -21.80 -6.85
C PRO A 98 -17.69 -21.69 -8.25
N GLY A 99 -16.85 -21.65 -9.27
CA GLY A 99 -17.30 -21.51 -10.66
C GLY A 99 -17.65 -20.08 -11.12
N ALA A 100 -17.72 -19.12 -10.20
CA ALA A 100 -17.94 -17.72 -10.55
C ALA A 100 -16.72 -17.10 -11.26
N ARG A 101 -16.98 -16.08 -12.08
CA ARG A 101 -15.96 -15.34 -12.82
C ARG A 101 -16.18 -13.86 -12.61
N ARG A 102 -15.09 -13.14 -12.44
CA ARG A 102 -15.08 -11.68 -12.42
C ARG A 102 -14.14 -11.16 -13.49
N LEU A 103 -14.64 -10.25 -14.29
CA LEU A 103 -13.82 -9.49 -15.22
C LEU A 103 -13.81 -8.03 -14.79
N ALA A 104 -12.63 -7.51 -14.50
CA ALA A 104 -12.42 -6.12 -14.11
C ALA A 104 -11.12 -5.59 -14.72
N HIS A 105 -11.09 -4.30 -15.02
CA HIS A 105 -9.92 -3.62 -15.55
C HIS A 105 -9.37 -2.66 -14.49
N ASN A 106 -8.17 -2.92 -14.02
CA ASN A 106 -7.45 -2.03 -13.12
C ASN A 106 -6.71 -0.95 -13.91
N LEU A 107 -6.94 0.30 -13.53
CA LEU A 107 -6.31 1.46 -14.13
C LEU A 107 -5.69 2.32 -13.03
N THR A 108 -4.44 2.72 -13.19
CA THR A 108 -3.73 3.60 -12.25
C THR A 108 -3.37 4.89 -12.95
N TYR A 109 -3.74 6.01 -12.34
CA TYR A 109 -3.39 7.35 -12.80
C TYR A 109 -2.60 8.09 -11.72
N ARG A 110 -1.70 8.95 -12.15
CA ARG A 110 -0.94 9.84 -11.30
C ARG A 110 -0.80 11.20 -11.97
N LYS A 111 -0.42 12.23 -11.22
CA LYS A 111 0.00 13.50 -11.82
C LYS A 111 1.22 13.28 -12.70
N ALA A 112 1.32 14.01 -13.80
CA ALA A 112 2.45 13.89 -14.74
C ALA A 112 3.82 14.17 -14.08
N ALA A 113 3.84 15.07 -13.09
CA ALA A 113 5.05 15.43 -12.34
C ALA A 113 5.21 14.69 -11.02
N SER A 114 4.47 13.60 -10.77
CA SER A 114 4.65 12.80 -9.56
C SER A 114 5.89 11.94 -9.68
N GLU A 115 6.58 11.78 -8.56
CA GLU A 115 7.71 10.86 -8.43
C GLU A 115 7.25 9.43 -8.73
N TRP A 116 8.12 8.70 -9.39
CA TRP A 116 7.84 7.33 -9.77
C TRP A 116 7.89 6.37 -8.58
N VAL A 117 8.86 6.54 -7.70
CA VAL A 117 8.96 5.79 -6.44
C VAL A 117 8.41 6.66 -5.32
N SER A 118 7.38 6.18 -4.64
CA SER A 118 6.88 6.87 -3.47
C SER A 118 7.85 6.74 -2.30
N THR A 119 8.23 7.86 -1.73
CA THR A 119 9.09 7.91 -0.54
C THR A 119 8.36 7.47 0.73
N LEU A 120 7.06 7.56 0.76
CA LEU A 120 6.22 7.35 1.94
C LEU A 120 5.27 6.17 1.83
N HIS A 121 4.98 5.75 0.62
CA HIS A 121 4.17 4.58 0.35
C HIS A 121 4.99 3.48 -0.29
N THR A 122 4.54 2.30 -0.11
CA THR A 122 5.04 1.11 -0.77
C THR A 122 4.57 1.09 -2.22
N GLY A 123 4.93 2.06 -3.03
CA GLY A 123 4.48 2.19 -4.42
C GLY A 123 4.63 0.93 -5.28
N TRP A 124 5.39 -0.01 -4.78
CA TRP A 124 5.57 -1.35 -5.29
C TRP A 124 4.93 -2.33 -4.32
N ALA A 125 3.72 -2.74 -4.58
CA ALA A 125 2.93 -3.60 -3.71
C ALA A 125 3.67 -4.86 -3.21
N TRP A 126 4.54 -5.38 -4.04
CA TRP A 126 5.36 -6.56 -3.74
C TRP A 126 6.43 -6.32 -2.68
N GLN A 127 7.10 -5.17 -2.73
CA GLN A 127 8.25 -4.89 -1.88
C GLN A 127 7.83 -4.51 -0.46
N ALA A 128 6.65 -3.92 -0.32
CA ALA A 128 6.11 -3.56 0.99
C ALA A 128 5.93 -4.75 1.93
N TYR A 129 5.62 -5.88 1.36
CA TYR A 129 5.26 -7.10 2.10
C TYR A 129 6.47 -8.01 2.37
N ARG A 130 7.61 -7.68 1.81
CA ARG A 130 8.82 -8.50 2.00
C ARG A 130 9.49 -8.20 3.33
N ASP A 131 9.88 -9.25 4.03
CA ASP A 131 10.59 -9.12 5.30
C ASP A 131 12.02 -8.58 5.14
N ASP A 132 12.65 -8.89 3.99
CA ASP A 132 14.02 -8.45 3.68
C ASP A 132 14.12 -6.94 3.36
N LYS A 133 12.98 -6.26 3.16
CA LYS A 133 12.90 -4.82 2.86
C LYS A 133 13.89 -4.39 1.78
N PHE A 134 13.95 -5.17 0.70
CA PHE A 134 14.94 -4.98 -0.37
C PHE A 134 14.89 -3.57 -0.97
N LEU A 135 13.69 -3.04 -1.24
CA LEU A 135 13.55 -1.71 -1.84
C LEU A 135 14.01 -0.61 -0.86
N GLU A 136 13.65 -0.73 0.40
CA GLU A 136 14.06 0.20 1.44
C GLU A 136 15.57 0.23 1.59
N ARG A 137 16.22 -0.93 1.58
CA ARG A 137 17.69 -1.05 1.62
C ARG A 137 18.35 -0.48 0.37
N LEU A 138 17.76 -0.74 -0.81
CA LEU A 138 18.24 -0.18 -2.07
C LEU A 138 18.19 1.35 -2.05
N ILE A 139 17.07 1.92 -1.65
CA ILE A 139 16.90 3.38 -1.55
C ILE A 139 17.86 3.98 -0.52
N ALA A 140 17.98 3.36 0.65
CA ALA A 140 18.88 3.85 1.70
C ALA A 140 20.35 3.83 1.26
N GLY A 141 20.79 2.77 0.60
CA GLY A 141 22.18 2.60 0.15
C GLY A 141 22.52 3.32 -1.17
N ALA A 142 21.52 3.82 -1.90
CA ALA A 142 21.74 4.49 -3.19
C ALA A 142 22.32 5.91 -3.00
N THR A 143 23.08 6.40 -3.96
CA THR A 143 23.49 7.79 -4.03
C THR A 143 22.31 8.71 -4.34
N VAL A 144 22.45 10.03 -4.12
CA VAL A 144 21.42 11.02 -4.48
C VAL A 144 21.07 10.92 -5.97
N ASP A 145 22.05 10.80 -6.84
CA ASP A 145 21.82 10.69 -8.30
C ASP A 145 21.07 9.41 -8.65
N GLN A 146 21.44 8.29 -8.06
CA GLN A 146 20.75 7.01 -8.26
C GLN A 146 19.31 7.08 -7.76
N ARG A 147 19.05 7.67 -6.60
CA ARG A 147 17.69 7.89 -6.09
C ARG A 147 16.88 8.76 -7.03
N THR A 148 17.47 9.83 -7.57
CA THR A 148 16.81 10.73 -8.53
C THR A 148 16.42 10.01 -9.81
N VAL A 149 17.29 9.16 -10.35
CA VAL A 149 16.97 8.31 -11.52
C VAL A 149 15.81 7.36 -11.22
N LEU A 150 15.72 6.86 -10.00
CA LEU A 150 14.59 6.03 -9.57
C LEU A 150 13.30 6.82 -9.29
N GLY A 151 13.32 8.14 -9.46
CA GLY A 151 12.18 9.01 -9.21
C GLY A 151 12.00 9.43 -7.74
N PHE A 152 13.05 9.29 -6.92
CA PHE A 152 13.07 9.86 -5.59
C PHE A 152 13.21 11.39 -5.69
N PRO A 153 12.48 12.20 -4.91
CA PRO A 153 12.55 13.64 -5.03
C PRO A 153 13.97 14.16 -4.88
N ALA A 154 14.40 15.00 -5.82
CA ALA A 154 15.74 15.59 -5.77
C ALA A 154 15.90 16.56 -4.59
N PRO A 155 17.13 16.75 -4.05
CA PRO A 155 17.41 17.82 -3.10
C PRO A 155 16.92 19.18 -3.63
N GLY A 156 16.35 20.01 -2.76
CA GLY A 156 15.81 21.32 -3.12
C GLY A 156 14.43 21.29 -3.80
N SER A 157 13.81 20.14 -3.96
CA SER A 157 12.43 20.08 -4.45
C SER A 157 11.43 20.50 -3.37
N ASP A 158 10.29 21.05 -3.79
CA ASP A 158 9.18 21.43 -2.87
C ASP A 158 8.57 20.27 -2.09
N TYR A 159 8.96 19.05 -2.43
CA TYR A 159 8.56 17.85 -1.67
C TYR A 159 9.12 17.85 -0.25
N TRP A 160 10.31 18.41 -0.04
CA TRP A 160 11.02 18.33 1.21
C TRP A 160 10.52 19.38 2.21
N CYS A 161 9.91 18.92 3.26
CA CYS A 161 9.47 19.69 4.41
C CYS A 161 9.73 18.85 5.68
N PRO A 162 9.61 19.43 6.89
CA PRO A 162 9.85 18.69 8.13
C PRO A 162 9.09 17.37 8.24
N GLU A 163 7.84 17.35 7.78
CA GLU A 163 6.97 16.17 7.82
C GLU A 163 7.45 15.06 6.88
N THR A 164 7.83 15.41 5.65
CA THR A 164 8.32 14.43 4.68
C THR A 164 9.71 13.92 5.04
N LEU A 165 10.57 14.78 5.57
CA LEU A 165 11.88 14.37 6.10
C LEU A 165 11.73 13.40 7.27
N ALA A 166 10.87 13.70 8.25
CA ALA A 166 10.61 12.81 9.37
C ALA A 166 10.04 11.46 8.92
N ALA A 167 9.15 11.47 7.93
CA ALA A 167 8.55 10.25 7.39
C ALA A 167 9.56 9.40 6.61
N VAL A 168 10.45 10.02 5.85
CA VAL A 168 11.54 9.33 5.15
C VAL A 168 12.55 8.74 6.13
N GLU A 169 12.92 9.49 7.17
CA GLU A 169 13.81 9.00 8.22
C GLU A 169 13.18 7.81 8.97
N ALA A 170 11.92 7.90 9.33
CA ALA A 170 11.21 6.79 9.97
C ALA A 170 11.16 5.51 9.11
N ARG A 171 11.12 5.67 7.79
CA ARG A 171 11.05 4.54 6.86
C ARG A 171 12.39 3.97 6.48
N TYR A 172 13.37 4.81 6.22
CA TYR A 172 14.64 4.41 5.62
C TYR A 172 15.84 4.55 6.55
N GLY A 173 15.72 5.33 7.66
CA GLY A 173 16.82 5.64 8.56
C GLY A 173 17.42 4.39 9.20
N MET A 174 16.58 3.42 9.58
CA MET A 174 17.04 2.13 10.12
C MET A 174 17.90 1.31 9.14
N PHE A 175 17.89 1.66 7.85
CA PHE A 175 18.71 1.03 6.81
C PHE A 175 19.91 1.90 6.42
N GLY A 176 20.20 2.97 7.16
CA GLY A 176 21.33 3.86 6.93
C GLY A 176 21.06 4.96 5.88
N PHE A 177 19.81 5.38 5.71
CA PHE A 177 19.50 6.52 4.85
C PHE A 177 20.11 7.79 5.41
N ASP A 178 20.88 8.52 4.59
CA ASP A 178 21.37 9.85 4.90
C ASP A 178 20.39 10.91 4.38
N ALA A 179 19.76 11.63 5.30
CA ALA A 179 18.81 12.69 4.99
C ALA A 179 19.51 14.07 4.78
N ALA A 180 20.77 14.22 5.16
CA ALA A 180 21.47 15.52 5.11
C ALA A 180 21.40 16.22 3.74
N PRO A 181 21.53 15.54 2.59
CA PRO A 181 21.42 16.17 1.28
C PRO A 181 20.04 16.78 0.98
N TYR A 182 18.99 16.37 1.70
CA TYR A 182 17.60 16.78 1.46
C TYR A 182 17.10 17.84 2.44
N ILE A 183 17.89 18.13 3.47
CA ILE A 183 17.59 19.23 4.39
C ILE A 183 17.90 20.53 3.66
N ALA A 184 16.88 21.37 3.47
CA ALA A 184 17.07 22.66 2.82
C ALA A 184 18.14 23.48 3.56
N THR A 185 19.14 23.94 2.84
CA THR A 185 20.09 24.95 3.27
C THR A 185 19.49 26.34 3.12
#